data_8d78fdb0ce114ca88c965bb14727dba0
#
_entry.id   8d78fdb0ce114ca88c965bb14727dba0
#
_cell.length_a   1.000
_cell.length_b   1.000
_cell.length_c   1.000
_cell.angle_alpha   90.00
_cell.angle_beta   90.00
_cell.angle_gamma   90.00
#
_symmetry.space_group_name_H-M   'P 1'
#
loop_
_entity.id
_entity.type
_entity.pdbx_description
1 polymer ?
#
loop_
_entity_poly.entity_id
_entity_poly.type
_entity_poly.pdbx_seq_one_letter_code
_entity_poly.pdbx_strand_id
1 'polypeptide(L)'
;MLFVTVNAIAQRQVHATVYNAVPEQTNSDPGHTAFMFELDLSNPYKHKIIAVSRDLLKEFPKGTKVFVKGTSYDGVFIVMDKMNKRYTDRIDLLINQEMRIGNWPKATITKLK
;
A
#
# COMPACT_ATOMS: atom_id res chain seq x y z
N MET A 1 -15.74 -17.36 32.66
CA MET A 1 -15.76 -16.68 31.37
C MET A 1 -14.44 -16.93 30.66
N LEU A 2 -14.54 -17.34 29.42
CA LEU A 2 -13.36 -17.63 28.63
C LEU A 2 -12.88 -16.33 27.94
N PHE A 3 -11.66 -15.93 28.23
CA PHE A 3 -11.04 -14.83 27.50
C PHE A 3 -10.21 -15.40 26.36
N VAL A 4 -10.67 -15.18 25.16
CA VAL A 4 -9.85 -15.47 24.01
C VAL A 4 -8.88 -14.31 23.84
N THR A 5 -7.62 -14.56 24.12
CA THR A 5 -6.58 -13.58 23.81
C THR A 5 -6.39 -13.59 22.31
N VAL A 6 -7.04 -12.67 21.63
CA VAL A 6 -6.76 -12.43 20.23
C VAL A 6 -5.48 -11.63 20.18
N ASN A 7 -4.43 -12.19 19.61
CA ASN A 7 -3.24 -11.38 19.30
C ASN A 7 -3.71 -10.22 18.45
N ALA A 8 -3.54 -9.01 18.97
CA ALA A 8 -3.93 -7.82 18.25
C ALA A 8 -3.18 -7.76 16.91
N ILE A 9 -3.89 -8.07 15.82
CA ILE A 9 -3.39 -7.87 14.48
C ILE A 9 -3.47 -6.38 14.23
N ALA A 10 -2.36 -5.74 13.84
CA ALA A 10 -2.35 -4.33 13.53
C ALA A 10 -3.36 -4.06 12.40
N GLN A 11 -4.34 -3.22 12.71
CA GLN A 11 -5.36 -2.81 11.76
C GLN A 11 -5.49 -1.30 11.85
N ARG A 12 -5.67 -0.64 10.72
CA ARG A 12 -5.74 0.80 10.69
C ARG A 12 -6.66 1.30 9.58
N GLN A 13 -7.45 2.32 9.90
CA GLN A 13 -8.19 3.05 8.88
C GLN A 13 -7.23 4.02 8.21
N VAL A 14 -7.26 4.05 6.87
CA VAL A 14 -6.38 4.88 6.06
C VAL A 14 -7.12 5.49 4.91
N HIS A 15 -6.58 6.57 4.39
CA HIS A 15 -7.02 7.13 3.12
C HIS A 15 -6.26 6.42 2.01
N ALA A 16 -6.97 5.71 1.14
CA ALA A 16 -6.35 4.97 0.04
C ALA A 16 -6.53 5.71 -1.27
N THR A 17 -5.47 5.77 -2.04
CA THR A 17 -5.44 6.30 -3.40
C THR A 17 -4.67 5.32 -4.27
N VAL A 18 -4.45 5.68 -5.54
CA VAL A 18 -3.71 4.84 -6.47
C VAL A 18 -2.61 5.66 -7.13
N TYR A 19 -1.56 4.97 -7.60
CA TYR A 19 -0.51 5.61 -8.36
C TYR A 19 -0.01 4.69 -9.47
N ASN A 20 0.68 5.28 -10.44
CA ASN A 20 1.27 4.55 -11.55
C ASN A 20 2.79 4.61 -11.48
N ALA A 21 3.46 3.58 -11.98
CA ALA A 21 4.91 3.55 -12.08
C ALA A 21 5.37 4.35 -13.32
N VAL A 22 5.22 5.66 -13.23
CA VAL A 22 5.62 6.60 -14.30
C VAL A 22 6.44 7.73 -13.69
N PRO A 23 7.34 8.38 -14.46
CA PRO A 23 8.23 9.40 -13.89
C PRO A 23 7.49 10.55 -13.19
N GLU A 24 6.31 10.93 -13.67
CA GLU A 24 5.52 12.01 -13.10
C GLU A 24 4.97 11.71 -11.71
N GLN A 25 4.88 10.44 -11.36
CA GLN A 25 4.32 9.98 -10.07
C GLN A 25 5.38 9.31 -9.19
N THR A 26 6.60 9.27 -9.64
CA THR A 26 7.74 8.67 -8.92
C THR A 26 8.91 9.65 -8.93
N ASN A 27 10.03 9.27 -8.31
CA ASN A 27 11.22 10.11 -8.27
C ASN A 27 12.11 9.89 -9.50
N SER A 28 11.53 9.97 -10.70
CA SER A 28 12.24 9.81 -11.98
C SER A 28 12.79 8.40 -12.23
N ASP A 29 12.53 7.45 -11.36
CA ASP A 29 12.89 6.05 -11.54
C ASP A 29 11.64 5.19 -11.34
N PRO A 30 10.77 5.11 -12.36
CA PRO A 30 9.54 4.33 -12.23
C PRO A 30 9.78 2.82 -12.12
N GLY A 31 10.97 2.34 -12.49
CA GLY A 31 11.30 0.91 -12.44
C GLY A 31 11.62 0.39 -11.05
N HIS A 32 11.79 1.27 -10.07
CA HIS A 32 12.13 0.88 -8.70
C HIS A 32 11.29 1.64 -7.71
N THR A 33 10.83 0.94 -6.65
CA THR A 33 10.16 1.59 -5.53
C THR A 33 11.18 2.29 -4.64
N ALA A 34 10.68 3.06 -3.65
CA ALA A 34 11.56 3.71 -2.68
C ALA A 34 12.40 2.70 -1.89
N PHE A 35 11.94 1.46 -1.76
CA PHE A 35 12.70 0.37 -1.13
C PHE A 35 13.48 -0.47 -2.13
N MET A 36 13.70 0.07 -3.34
CA MET A 36 14.52 -0.54 -4.39
C MET A 36 13.97 -1.88 -4.93
N PHE A 37 12.67 -2.11 -4.77
CA PHE A 37 12.02 -3.25 -5.42
C PHE A 37 11.91 -2.99 -6.91
N GLU A 38 12.41 -3.92 -7.72
CA GLU A 38 12.38 -3.79 -9.18
C GLU A 38 11.00 -4.18 -9.72
N LEU A 39 10.40 -3.28 -10.51
CA LEU A 39 9.06 -3.46 -11.05
C LEU A 39 9.11 -3.96 -12.48
N ASP A 40 8.17 -4.84 -12.83
CA ASP A 40 7.84 -5.13 -14.21
C ASP A 40 6.93 -4.01 -14.72
N LEU A 41 7.52 -3.08 -15.48
CA LEU A 41 6.78 -1.91 -15.95
C LEU A 41 5.69 -2.23 -16.98
N SER A 42 5.69 -3.46 -17.54
CA SER A 42 4.61 -3.89 -18.43
C SER A 42 3.33 -4.26 -17.66
N ASN A 43 3.46 -4.61 -16.37
CA ASN A 43 2.33 -4.95 -15.53
C ASN A 43 2.68 -4.75 -14.05
N PRO A 44 2.83 -3.49 -13.60
CA PRO A 44 3.23 -3.23 -12.22
C PRO A 44 2.24 -3.76 -11.19
N TYR A 45 0.96 -3.76 -11.52
CA TYR A 45 -0.09 -4.21 -10.59
C TYR A 45 0.08 -5.67 -10.16
N LYS A 46 0.71 -6.51 -10.98
CA LYS A 46 0.90 -7.93 -10.64
C LYS A 46 1.68 -8.13 -9.36
N HIS A 47 2.53 -7.18 -8.98
CA HIS A 47 3.33 -7.27 -7.77
C HIS A 47 2.53 -7.05 -6.50
N LYS A 48 1.31 -6.53 -6.60
CA LYS A 48 0.43 -6.23 -5.47
C LYS A 48 1.15 -5.40 -4.41
N ILE A 49 1.66 -4.25 -4.82
CA ILE A 49 2.45 -3.37 -3.97
C ILE A 49 1.61 -2.17 -3.53
N ILE A 50 1.78 -1.79 -2.27
CA ILE A 50 1.33 -0.50 -1.78
C ILE A 50 2.52 0.33 -1.29
N ALA A 51 2.39 1.64 -1.48
CA ALA A 51 3.19 2.62 -0.78
C ALA A 51 2.44 3.03 0.47
N VAL A 52 3.14 3.24 1.57
CA VAL A 52 2.53 3.72 2.81
C VAL A 52 3.14 5.06 3.21
N SER A 53 2.32 5.91 3.85
CA SER A 53 2.85 7.13 4.46
C SER A 53 3.84 6.74 5.56
N ARG A 54 4.83 7.58 5.78
CA ARG A 54 5.99 7.22 6.62
C ARG A 54 5.62 6.95 8.07
N ASP A 55 4.55 7.58 8.55
CA ASP A 55 4.02 7.33 9.90
C ASP A 55 3.53 5.90 10.08
N LEU A 56 3.18 5.20 8.99
CA LEU A 56 2.71 3.82 9.07
C LEU A 56 3.84 2.80 9.08
N LEU A 57 5.08 3.17 8.76
CA LEU A 57 6.18 2.23 8.61
C LEU A 57 6.56 1.51 9.91
N LYS A 58 6.24 2.10 11.05
CA LYS A 58 6.50 1.45 12.34
C LYS A 58 5.66 0.20 12.52
N GLU A 59 4.36 0.28 12.18
CA GLU A 59 3.44 -0.84 12.28
C GLU A 59 3.48 -1.75 11.04
N PHE A 60 3.73 -1.16 9.88
CA PHE A 60 3.69 -1.83 8.58
C PHE A 60 5.01 -1.60 7.84
N PRO A 61 6.11 -2.18 8.33
CA PRO A 61 7.41 -1.96 7.68
C PRO A 61 7.50 -2.65 6.32
N LYS A 62 8.57 -2.33 5.59
CA LYS A 62 8.87 -2.97 4.31
C LYS A 62 8.70 -4.48 4.39
N GLY A 63 8.00 -5.05 3.43
CA GLY A 63 7.78 -6.49 3.35
C GLY A 63 6.55 -6.98 4.09
N THR A 64 5.86 -6.11 4.82
CA THR A 64 4.63 -6.49 5.51
C THR A 64 3.54 -6.81 4.51
N LYS A 65 2.89 -7.95 4.66
CA LYS A 65 1.68 -8.28 3.89
C LYS A 65 0.47 -7.78 4.64
N VAL A 66 -0.42 -7.12 3.92
CA VAL A 66 -1.64 -6.55 4.48
C VAL A 66 -2.83 -6.92 3.62
N PHE A 67 -4.01 -7.00 4.26
CA PHE A 67 -5.27 -7.07 3.53
C PHE A 67 -5.83 -5.66 3.42
N VAL A 68 -6.08 -5.21 2.19
CA VAL A 68 -6.68 -3.91 1.90
C VAL A 68 -8.15 -4.11 1.66
N LYS A 69 -9.00 -3.34 2.35
CA LYS A 69 -10.46 -3.41 2.23
C LYS A 69 -11.05 -2.01 2.12
N GLY A 70 -12.12 -1.91 1.36
CA GLY A 70 -12.84 -0.64 1.19
C GLY A 70 -12.42 0.14 -0.03
N THR A 71 -11.81 -0.51 -1.00
CA THR A 71 -11.40 0.07 -2.29
C THR A 71 -12.00 -0.73 -3.43
N SER A 72 -11.71 -0.34 -4.66
CA SER A 72 -12.06 -1.15 -5.83
C SER A 72 -11.05 -2.25 -6.12
N TYR A 73 -9.96 -2.33 -5.33
CA TYR A 73 -8.88 -3.29 -5.53
C TYR A 73 -8.57 -4.07 -4.27
N ASP A 74 -9.61 -4.44 -3.52
CA ASP A 74 -9.43 -5.15 -2.26
C ASP A 74 -8.65 -6.45 -2.45
N GLY A 75 -7.85 -6.79 -1.46
CA GLY A 75 -7.05 -8.01 -1.48
C GLY A 75 -5.76 -7.87 -0.71
N VAL A 76 -4.87 -8.85 -0.91
CA VAL A 76 -3.58 -8.90 -0.23
C VAL A 76 -2.55 -8.10 -1.02
N PHE A 77 -1.87 -7.19 -0.33
CA PHE A 77 -0.79 -6.38 -0.88
C PHE A 77 0.43 -6.46 0.03
N ILE A 78 1.56 -6.07 -0.51
CA ILE A 78 2.83 -6.02 0.24
C ILE A 78 3.33 -4.58 0.31
N VAL A 79 3.78 -4.18 1.50
CA VAL A 79 4.39 -2.86 1.70
C VAL A 79 5.79 -2.90 1.09
N MET A 80 5.96 -2.23 -0.03
CA MET A 80 7.24 -2.24 -0.75
C MET A 80 7.63 -0.85 -1.26
N ASP A 81 6.88 0.17 -0.84
CA ASP A 81 7.16 1.55 -1.22
C ASP A 81 6.74 2.49 -0.09
N LYS A 82 7.19 3.72 -0.13
CA LYS A 82 6.80 4.74 0.84
C LYS A 82 6.44 6.03 0.14
N MET A 83 5.53 6.78 0.75
CA MET A 83 5.03 8.03 0.22
C MET A 83 5.89 9.22 0.68
N ASN A 84 5.67 10.37 0.05
CA ASN A 84 6.28 11.61 0.48
C ASN A 84 5.94 11.89 1.95
N LYS A 85 6.90 12.46 2.68
CA LYS A 85 6.76 12.70 4.13
C LYS A 85 5.59 13.61 4.52
N ARG A 86 5.01 14.36 3.56
CA ARG A 86 3.86 15.24 3.82
C ARG A 86 2.56 14.47 4.06
N TYR A 87 2.50 13.19 3.68
CA TYR A 87 1.28 12.38 3.84
C TYR A 87 1.29 11.65 5.17
N THR A 88 0.10 11.52 5.76
CA THR A 88 -0.13 10.74 7.00
C THR A 88 -1.38 9.89 6.84
N ASP A 89 -1.41 8.74 7.53
CA ASP A 89 -2.54 7.80 7.53
C ASP A 89 -3.02 7.47 6.11
N ARG A 90 -2.08 7.25 5.20
CA ARG A 90 -2.40 7.10 3.79
C ARG A 90 -1.64 5.96 3.15
N ILE A 91 -2.32 5.28 2.23
CA ILE A 91 -1.68 4.28 1.36
C ILE A 91 -1.96 4.63 -0.10
N ASP A 92 -1.09 4.15 -0.96
CA ASP A 92 -1.20 4.32 -2.41
C ASP A 92 -1.05 2.94 -3.05
N LEU A 93 -2.08 2.52 -3.77
CA LEU A 93 -2.07 1.23 -4.46
C LEU A 93 -1.40 1.39 -5.82
N LEU A 94 -0.37 0.59 -6.08
CA LEU A 94 0.28 0.61 -7.38
C LEU A 94 -0.60 -0.11 -8.40
N ILE A 95 -1.05 0.61 -9.42
CA ILE A 95 -1.90 0.06 -10.47
C ILE A 95 -1.28 0.33 -11.84
N ASN A 96 -1.81 -0.34 -12.86
CA ASN A 96 -1.43 -0.07 -14.24
C ASN A 96 -2.16 1.17 -14.76
N GLN A 97 -1.59 1.84 -15.75
CA GLN A 97 -2.14 3.11 -16.26
C GLN A 97 -3.57 2.99 -16.80
N GLU A 98 -3.90 1.84 -17.39
CA GLU A 98 -5.25 1.60 -17.94
C GLU A 98 -6.30 1.27 -16.87
N MET A 99 -5.88 1.03 -15.65
CA MET A 99 -6.80 0.70 -14.55
C MET A 99 -7.43 1.97 -14.01
N ARG A 100 -8.66 1.82 -13.49
CA ARG A 100 -9.44 2.96 -13.01
C ARG A 100 -8.82 3.55 -11.75
N ILE A 101 -8.64 4.86 -11.73
CA ILE A 101 -8.20 5.58 -10.52
C ILE A 101 -9.33 5.62 -9.49
N GLY A 102 -8.97 5.88 -8.25
CA GLY A 102 -9.94 5.98 -7.16
C GLY A 102 -9.37 6.69 -5.96
N ASN A 103 -10.28 6.99 -5.05
CA ASN A 103 -9.97 7.72 -3.82
C ASN A 103 -10.94 7.22 -2.75
N TRP A 104 -10.41 6.58 -1.71
CA TRP A 104 -11.22 5.94 -0.68
C TRP A 104 -10.76 6.41 0.70
N PRO A 105 -11.41 7.44 1.26
CA PRO A 105 -10.96 8.04 2.53
C PRO A 105 -11.14 7.14 3.75
N LYS A 106 -11.91 6.06 3.64
CA LYS A 106 -12.21 5.19 4.77
C LYS A 106 -11.85 3.73 4.50
N ALA A 107 -10.77 3.49 3.78
CA ALA A 107 -10.25 2.14 3.59
C ALA A 107 -9.59 1.65 4.87
N THR A 108 -9.36 0.35 4.96
CA THR A 108 -8.62 -0.24 6.07
C THR A 108 -7.50 -1.13 5.57
N ILE A 109 -6.43 -1.21 6.33
CA ILE A 109 -5.39 -2.20 6.14
C ILE A 109 -5.26 -3.03 7.41
N THR A 110 -5.12 -4.34 7.21
CA THR A 110 -4.95 -5.29 8.31
C THR A 110 -3.68 -6.09 8.05
N LYS A 111 -2.78 -6.08 9.03
CA LYS A 111 -1.54 -6.81 8.93
C LYS A 111 -1.81 -8.31 8.94
N LEU A 112 -1.25 -9.03 7.98
CA LEU A 112 -1.32 -10.48 7.90
C LEU A 112 -0.11 -11.10 8.60
N LYS A 113 -0.34 -12.26 9.16
CA LYS A 113 0.74 -13.04 9.79
C LYS A 113 1.55 -13.78 8.74
#